data_280aee9d35efb8a2f10d1d519357faa9
#
_entry.id   280aee9d35efb8a2f10d1d519357faa9
#
_cell.length_a   1.000
_cell.length_b   1.000
_cell.length_c   1.000
_cell.angle_alpha   90.00
_cell.angle_beta   90.00
_cell.angle_gamma   90.00
#
_symmetry.space_group_name_H-M   'P 1'
#
loop_
_entity.id
_entity.type
_entity.pdbx_description
1 polymer ?
#
loop_
_entity_poly.entity_id
_entity_poly.type
_entity_poly.pdbx_seq_one_letter_code
_entity_poly.pdbx_strand_id
1 'polypeptide(L)'
;MNDTLRLSYIPFPTPAELEELWRNCFDTPEKLQHINKYVPYALTSFSQLRGFLSNEQKGYRFWLVRQKNEKDIIGFAIHGSYFPGYTNDVGFNIGLHYVGKGYATETLNELTHFVGSLGYKETFGHCYENNLPAIKTMEKCGYVNQGRTGREFFGNHVIELKYVF
;
A
#
# COMPACT_ATOMS: atom_id res chain seq x y z
N MET A 1 -7.67 5.73 -9.94
CA MET A 1 -8.16 6.25 -8.64
C MET A 1 -8.53 7.71 -8.80
N ASN A 2 -9.62 8.10 -8.18
CA ASN A 2 -10.05 9.49 -8.16
C ASN A 2 -9.53 10.20 -6.92
N ASP A 3 -9.39 11.53 -7.00
CA ASP A 3 -9.06 12.32 -5.82
C ASP A 3 -10.16 12.25 -4.77
N THR A 4 -9.76 12.16 -3.51
CA THR A 4 -10.67 12.25 -2.36
C THR A 4 -10.76 13.68 -1.83
N LEU A 5 -11.44 13.89 -0.71
CA LEU A 5 -11.52 15.21 -0.08
C LEU A 5 -10.13 15.74 0.35
N ARG A 6 -9.29 14.88 0.91
CA ARG A 6 -7.98 15.27 1.49
C ARG A 6 -6.76 14.83 0.68
N LEU A 7 -6.92 13.86 -0.26
CA LEU A 7 -5.83 13.21 -0.97
C LEU A 7 -5.99 13.33 -2.48
N SER A 8 -4.86 13.40 -3.17
CA SER A 8 -4.74 13.20 -4.61
C SER A 8 -3.80 12.03 -4.90
N TYR A 9 -4.01 11.37 -6.05
CA TYR A 9 -3.32 10.15 -6.42
C TYR A 9 -2.60 10.30 -7.76
N ILE A 10 -1.28 10.14 -7.76
CA ILE A 10 -0.40 10.36 -8.91
C ILE A 10 -0.05 9.01 -9.53
N PRO A 11 -0.60 8.66 -10.73
CA PRO A 11 -0.40 7.34 -11.34
C PRO A 11 0.95 7.20 -12.08
N PHE A 12 1.55 8.31 -12.51
CA PHE A 12 2.81 8.33 -13.27
C PHE A 12 3.76 9.36 -12.67
N PRO A 13 4.40 9.02 -11.53
CA PRO A 13 5.22 9.99 -10.83
C PRO A 13 6.51 10.32 -11.61
N THR A 14 6.90 11.57 -11.52
CA THR A 14 8.20 12.04 -11.97
C THR A 14 9.31 11.54 -11.04
N PRO A 15 10.59 11.54 -11.49
CA PRO A 15 11.71 11.24 -10.61
C PRO A 15 11.75 12.12 -9.36
N ALA A 16 11.42 13.40 -9.47
CA ALA A 16 11.38 14.32 -8.33
C ALA A 16 10.31 13.96 -7.30
N GLU A 17 9.15 13.48 -7.75
CA GLU A 17 8.08 13.00 -6.86
C GLU A 17 8.46 11.68 -6.16
N LEU A 18 9.20 10.80 -6.83
CA LEU A 18 9.75 9.59 -6.18
C LEU A 18 10.82 9.95 -5.13
N GLU A 19 11.65 10.95 -5.40
CA GLU A 19 12.62 11.47 -4.42
C GLU A 19 11.91 12.12 -3.23
N GLU A 20 10.82 12.83 -3.47
CA GLU A 20 9.97 13.40 -2.41
C GLU A 20 9.36 12.28 -1.54
N LEU A 21 8.79 11.23 -2.16
CA LEU A 21 8.31 10.06 -1.43
C LEU A 21 9.40 9.45 -0.57
N TRP A 22 10.61 9.28 -1.11
CA TRP A 22 11.74 8.73 -0.37
C TRP A 22 12.05 9.58 0.86
N ARG A 23 12.25 10.88 0.68
CA ARG A 23 12.55 11.81 1.80
C ARG A 23 11.46 11.81 2.86
N ASN A 24 10.21 11.81 2.46
CA ASN A 24 9.09 11.89 3.41
C ASN A 24 8.86 10.59 4.16
N CYS A 25 9.10 9.42 3.53
CA CYS A 25 8.64 8.14 4.06
C CYS A 25 9.75 7.12 4.37
N PHE A 26 11.01 7.30 3.86
CA PHE A 26 12.01 6.22 3.87
C PHE A 26 13.44 6.63 4.25
N ASP A 27 13.81 7.89 4.20
CA ASP A 27 15.20 8.38 4.22
C ASP A 27 15.91 8.29 5.58
N THR A 28 15.23 7.84 6.64
CA THR A 28 15.84 7.65 7.97
C THR A 28 15.67 6.20 8.45
N PRO A 29 16.56 5.71 9.33
CA PRO A 29 16.44 4.37 9.90
C PRO A 29 15.07 4.11 10.56
N GLU A 30 14.51 5.11 11.24
CA GLU A 30 13.21 5.01 11.90
C GLU A 30 12.07 4.83 10.89
N LYS A 31 12.06 5.62 9.82
CA LYS A 31 11.08 5.50 8.74
C LYS A 31 11.20 4.15 8.01
N LEU A 32 12.43 3.72 7.72
CA LEU A 32 12.69 2.40 7.12
C LEU A 32 12.24 1.27 8.04
N GLN A 33 12.50 1.35 9.34
CA GLN A 33 12.04 0.35 10.29
C GLN A 33 10.52 0.27 10.34
N HIS A 34 9.83 1.41 10.30
CA HIS A 34 8.37 1.45 10.28
C HIS A 34 7.80 0.66 9.10
N ILE A 35 8.36 0.82 7.91
CA ILE A 35 7.90 0.16 6.69
C ILE A 35 8.36 -1.29 6.63
N ASN A 36 9.65 -1.54 6.84
CA ASN A 36 10.26 -2.86 6.67
C ASN A 36 9.78 -3.87 7.72
N LYS A 37 9.25 -3.42 8.85
CA LYS A 37 8.69 -4.28 9.89
C LYS A 37 7.59 -5.22 9.39
N TYR A 38 6.89 -4.82 8.31
CA TYR A 38 5.67 -5.49 7.87
C TYR A 38 5.69 -5.92 6.40
N VAL A 39 6.83 -5.86 5.74
CA VAL A 39 6.96 -6.27 4.34
C VAL A 39 7.94 -7.44 4.20
N PRO A 40 7.72 -8.38 3.26
CA PRO A 40 8.58 -9.55 3.07
C PRO A 40 9.92 -9.22 2.39
N TYR A 41 10.21 -7.97 2.12
CA TYR A 41 11.45 -7.49 1.52
C TYR A 41 11.83 -6.15 2.15
N ALA A 42 13.09 -6.00 2.49
CA ALA A 42 13.58 -4.75 3.05
C ALA A 42 13.88 -3.74 1.93
N LEU A 43 13.20 -2.61 1.97
CA LEU A 43 13.59 -1.43 1.22
C LEU A 43 14.71 -0.73 2.02
N THR A 44 15.91 -0.70 1.48
CA THR A 44 17.08 -0.11 2.16
C THR A 44 17.70 1.05 1.38
N SER A 45 17.23 1.31 0.16
CA SER A 45 17.76 2.39 -0.67
C SER A 45 16.70 2.95 -1.61
N PHE A 46 16.90 4.21 -2.03
CA PHE A 46 16.07 4.85 -3.06
C PHE A 46 16.05 4.06 -4.38
N SER A 47 17.18 3.45 -4.76
CA SER A 47 17.25 2.62 -5.96
C SER A 47 16.33 1.41 -5.89
N GLN A 48 16.23 0.77 -4.73
CA GLN A 48 15.31 -0.37 -4.53
C GLN A 48 13.84 0.09 -4.57
N LEU A 49 13.50 1.20 -3.91
CA LEU A 49 12.15 1.77 -3.99
C LEU A 49 11.78 2.10 -5.44
N ARG A 50 12.67 2.76 -6.16
CA ARG A 50 12.48 3.10 -7.57
C ARG A 50 12.29 1.85 -8.42
N GLY A 51 13.13 0.81 -8.23
CA GLY A 51 12.99 -0.47 -8.92
C GLY A 51 11.68 -1.20 -8.60
N PHE A 52 11.22 -1.12 -7.35
CA PHE A 52 9.94 -1.67 -6.93
C PHE A 52 8.76 -0.96 -7.60
N LEU A 53 8.75 0.36 -7.61
CA LEU A 53 7.66 1.16 -8.17
C LEU A 53 7.70 1.29 -9.71
N SER A 54 8.86 1.11 -10.36
CA SER A 54 8.98 1.19 -11.82
C SER A 54 8.71 -0.14 -12.54
N ASN A 55 8.34 -1.19 -11.83
CA ASN A 55 8.21 -2.53 -12.40
C ASN A 55 6.85 -2.76 -13.07
N GLU A 56 6.52 -1.93 -14.06
CA GLU A 56 5.30 -2.05 -14.88
C GLU A 56 5.15 -3.42 -15.57
N GLN A 57 6.26 -4.15 -15.76
CA GLN A 57 6.26 -5.48 -16.36
C GLN A 57 5.63 -6.57 -15.50
N LYS A 58 5.33 -6.30 -14.24
CA LYS A 58 4.75 -7.29 -13.30
C LYS A 58 3.23 -7.21 -13.14
N GLY A 59 2.53 -6.42 -13.93
CA GLY A 59 1.08 -6.30 -13.83
C GLY A 59 0.59 -5.51 -12.63
N TYR A 60 1.43 -4.63 -12.08
CA TYR A 60 1.04 -3.69 -11.02
C TYR A 60 0.60 -2.36 -11.60
N ARG A 61 -0.31 -1.72 -10.88
CA ARG A 61 -0.58 -0.29 -10.97
C ARG A 61 -0.27 0.31 -9.62
N PHE A 62 0.42 1.44 -9.59
CA PHE A 62 0.65 2.15 -8.35
C PHE A 62 0.35 3.64 -8.51
N TRP A 63 0.11 4.27 -7.38
CA TRP A 63 -0.14 5.71 -7.26
C TRP A 63 0.63 6.23 -6.06
N LEU A 64 1.26 7.38 -6.20
CA LEU A 64 1.69 8.13 -5.03
C LEU A 64 0.48 8.79 -4.38
N VAL A 65 0.48 8.86 -3.08
CA VAL A 65 -0.55 9.49 -2.26
C VAL A 65 -0.05 10.85 -1.80
N ARG A 66 -0.71 11.93 -2.22
CA ARG A 66 -0.37 13.32 -1.90
C ARG A 66 -1.46 13.98 -1.07
N GLN A 67 -1.09 14.70 -0.02
CA GLN A 67 -2.00 15.59 0.71
C GLN A 67 -2.35 16.81 -0.13
N LYS A 68 -3.62 17.17 -0.22
CA LYS A 68 -4.05 18.35 -1.01
C LYS A 68 -3.66 19.67 -0.37
N ASN A 69 -3.76 19.76 0.96
CA ASN A 69 -3.49 21.02 1.68
C ASN A 69 -2.00 21.33 1.78
N GLU A 70 -1.22 20.36 2.26
CA GLU A 70 0.23 20.52 2.50
C GLU A 70 1.06 20.17 1.28
N LYS A 71 0.45 19.52 0.29
CA LYS A 71 1.05 19.05 -0.97
C LYS A 71 2.13 17.98 -0.81
N ASP A 72 2.36 17.48 0.40
CA ASP A 72 3.33 16.43 0.69
C ASP A 72 2.93 15.09 0.10
N ILE A 73 3.86 14.39 -0.50
CA ILE A 73 3.72 12.96 -0.83
C ILE A 73 3.95 12.16 0.45
N ILE A 74 2.92 11.44 0.88
CA ILE A 74 2.85 10.79 2.20
C ILE A 74 2.84 9.27 2.15
N GLY A 75 2.85 8.67 0.95
CA GLY A 75 2.78 7.24 0.79
C GLY A 75 2.49 6.81 -0.63
N PHE A 76 2.09 5.56 -0.78
CA PHE A 76 1.68 5.00 -2.07
C PHE A 76 0.55 3.98 -1.90
N ALA A 77 -0.19 3.75 -2.98
CA ALA A 77 -1.16 2.67 -3.17
C ALA A 77 -0.75 1.80 -4.35
N ILE A 78 -1.06 0.51 -4.30
CA ILE A 78 -0.73 -0.45 -5.36
C ILE A 78 -1.90 -1.40 -5.58
N HIS A 79 -2.13 -1.78 -6.84
CA HIS A 79 -3.10 -2.79 -7.23
C HIS A 79 -2.49 -3.71 -8.28
N GLY A 80 -2.73 -5.01 -8.15
CA GLY A 80 -2.31 -6.01 -9.14
C GLY A 80 -1.76 -7.28 -8.51
N SER A 81 -0.95 -8.00 -9.26
CA SER A 81 -0.33 -9.26 -8.83
C SER A 81 0.86 -9.02 -7.87
N TYR A 82 0.57 -8.43 -6.72
CA TYR A 82 1.55 -8.09 -5.70
C TYR A 82 2.02 -9.36 -4.94
N PHE A 83 1.11 -10.28 -4.70
CA PHE A 83 1.39 -11.56 -4.09
C PHE A 83 1.35 -12.67 -5.16
N PRO A 84 2.35 -13.57 -5.26
CA PRO A 84 2.35 -14.65 -6.24
C PRO A 84 1.09 -15.51 -6.13
N GLY A 85 0.36 -15.66 -7.25
CA GLY A 85 -0.87 -16.45 -7.32
C GLY A 85 -2.17 -15.66 -7.20
N TYR A 86 -2.08 -14.33 -6.92
CA TYR A 86 -3.25 -13.44 -6.90
C TYR A 86 -3.10 -12.36 -7.97
N THR A 87 -4.18 -12.05 -8.67
CA THR A 87 -4.18 -11.04 -9.75
C THR A 87 -4.85 -9.74 -9.36
N ASN A 88 -5.39 -9.67 -8.13
CA ASN A 88 -6.27 -8.60 -7.70
C ASN A 88 -5.98 -8.17 -6.25
N ASP A 89 -4.70 -8.07 -5.93
CA ASP A 89 -4.25 -7.62 -4.63
C ASP A 89 -4.28 -6.10 -4.52
N VAL A 90 -4.57 -5.61 -3.33
CA VAL A 90 -4.40 -4.21 -2.94
C VAL A 90 -3.35 -4.08 -1.86
N GLY A 91 -2.51 -3.07 -2.01
CA GLY A 91 -1.51 -2.68 -1.02
C GLY A 91 -1.48 -1.18 -0.84
N PHE A 92 -1.10 -0.73 0.34
CA PHE A 92 -0.93 0.68 0.65
C PHE A 92 0.16 0.86 1.70
N ASN A 93 0.78 2.02 1.65
CA ASN A 93 1.74 2.44 2.66
C ASN A 93 1.58 3.93 2.95
N ILE A 94 1.61 4.30 4.22
CA ILE A 94 1.61 5.70 4.69
C ILE A 94 2.83 5.88 5.58
N GLY A 95 3.61 6.91 5.30
CA GLY A 95 4.84 7.23 6.03
C GLY A 95 4.61 7.49 7.51
N LEU A 96 5.62 7.18 8.34
CA LEU A 96 5.55 7.20 9.81
C LEU A 96 4.94 8.49 10.39
N HIS A 97 5.31 9.65 9.88
CA HIS A 97 4.82 10.94 10.39
C HIS A 97 3.38 11.29 10.01
N TYR A 98 2.77 10.46 9.16
CA TYR A 98 1.42 10.66 8.63
C TYR A 98 0.41 9.62 9.12
N VAL A 99 0.84 8.63 9.93
CA VAL A 99 -0.06 7.60 10.49
C VAL A 99 -1.03 8.18 11.53
N GLY A 100 -2.09 7.44 11.82
CA GLY A 100 -3.09 7.85 12.83
C GLY A 100 -4.08 8.94 12.39
N LYS A 101 -3.89 9.54 11.20
CA LYS A 101 -4.72 10.62 10.67
C LYS A 101 -5.85 10.15 9.72
N GLY A 102 -6.01 8.83 9.55
CA GLY A 102 -7.03 8.23 8.70
C GLY A 102 -6.68 8.16 7.20
N TYR A 103 -5.50 8.60 6.78
CA TYR A 103 -5.10 8.59 5.37
C TYR A 103 -5.05 7.18 4.76
N ALA A 104 -4.60 6.18 5.53
CA ALA A 104 -4.58 4.79 5.08
C ALA A 104 -5.99 4.27 4.76
N THR A 105 -6.97 4.56 5.62
CA THR A 105 -8.38 4.19 5.41
C THR A 105 -8.95 4.88 4.17
N GLU A 106 -8.70 6.19 4.00
CA GLU A 106 -9.14 6.96 2.85
C GLU A 106 -8.53 6.44 1.54
N THR A 107 -7.23 6.13 1.55
CA THR A 107 -6.52 5.54 0.42
C THR A 107 -7.05 4.16 0.05
N LEU A 108 -7.28 3.29 1.04
CA LEU A 108 -7.77 1.94 0.77
C LEU A 108 -9.21 1.94 0.27
N ASN A 109 -10.08 2.78 0.79
CA ASN A 109 -11.45 2.93 0.29
C ASN A 109 -11.45 3.33 -1.18
N GLU A 110 -10.67 4.34 -1.57
CA GLU A 110 -10.57 4.77 -2.96
C GLU A 110 -9.96 3.68 -3.86
N LEU A 111 -8.93 2.97 -3.37
CA LEU A 111 -8.33 1.86 -4.10
C LEU A 111 -9.34 0.73 -4.31
N THR A 112 -10.14 0.39 -3.28
CA THR A 112 -11.20 -0.61 -3.37
C THR A 112 -12.27 -0.20 -4.40
N HIS A 113 -12.75 1.06 -4.37
CA HIS A 113 -13.68 1.56 -5.37
C HIS A 113 -13.11 1.50 -6.79
N PHE A 114 -11.83 1.86 -6.96
CA PHE A 114 -11.16 1.76 -8.24
C PHE A 114 -11.15 0.31 -8.74
N VAL A 115 -10.81 -0.67 -7.89
CA VAL A 115 -10.82 -2.09 -8.26
C VAL A 115 -12.22 -2.57 -8.65
N GLY A 116 -13.25 -2.19 -7.90
CA GLY A 116 -14.65 -2.46 -8.25
C GLY A 116 -15.05 -1.90 -9.61
N SER A 117 -14.57 -0.69 -9.95
CA SER A 117 -14.82 -0.06 -11.25
C SER A 117 -14.18 -0.79 -12.44
N LEU A 118 -13.19 -1.64 -12.19
CA LEU A 118 -12.60 -2.53 -13.19
C LEU A 118 -13.43 -3.81 -13.44
N GLY A 119 -14.52 -4.00 -12.70
CA GLY A 119 -15.43 -5.15 -12.84
C GLY A 119 -15.02 -6.39 -12.04
N TYR A 120 -14.03 -6.31 -11.17
CA TYR A 120 -13.70 -7.40 -10.25
C TYR A 120 -14.85 -7.64 -9.27
N LYS A 121 -15.05 -8.89 -8.88
CA LYS A 121 -16.08 -9.30 -7.91
C LYS A 121 -15.57 -9.32 -6.48
N GLU A 122 -14.26 -9.40 -6.34
CA GLU A 122 -13.58 -9.45 -5.06
C GLU A 122 -12.17 -8.88 -5.20
N THR A 123 -11.60 -8.45 -4.09
CA THR A 123 -10.18 -8.03 -4.01
C THR A 123 -9.58 -8.49 -2.69
N PHE A 124 -8.27 -8.61 -2.66
CA PHE A 124 -7.54 -9.17 -1.55
C PHE A 124 -6.48 -8.21 -1.02
N GLY A 125 -6.14 -8.34 0.24
CA GLY A 125 -4.97 -7.73 0.82
C GLY A 125 -4.24 -8.73 1.71
N HIS A 126 -2.94 -8.75 1.61
CA HIS A 126 -2.07 -9.65 2.36
C HIS A 126 -1.18 -8.85 3.30
N CYS A 127 -1.09 -9.30 4.54
CA CYS A 127 -0.17 -8.72 5.51
C CYS A 127 0.27 -9.76 6.53
N TYR A 128 1.29 -9.44 7.31
CA TYR A 128 1.65 -10.26 8.46
C TYR A 128 0.56 -10.24 9.53
N GLU A 129 0.32 -11.37 10.19
CA GLU A 129 -0.72 -11.48 11.24
C GLU A 129 -0.49 -10.55 12.45
N ASN A 130 0.74 -10.09 12.68
CA ASN A 130 1.09 -9.12 13.71
C ASN A 130 1.02 -7.65 13.24
N ASN A 131 0.66 -7.40 11.96
CA ASN A 131 0.45 -6.05 11.44
C ASN A 131 -0.95 -5.53 11.79
N LEU A 132 -1.21 -5.38 13.08
CA LEU A 132 -2.50 -4.93 13.58
C LEU A 132 -2.99 -3.59 13.00
N PRO A 133 -2.13 -2.58 12.72
CA PRO A 133 -2.57 -1.35 12.06
C PRO A 133 -3.16 -1.58 10.67
N ALA A 134 -2.54 -2.43 9.84
CA ALA A 134 -3.05 -2.74 8.51
C ALA A 134 -4.36 -3.54 8.60
N ILE A 135 -4.41 -4.56 9.45
CA ILE A 135 -5.61 -5.38 9.68
C ILE A 135 -6.79 -4.49 10.06
N LYS A 136 -6.64 -3.65 11.08
CA LYS A 136 -7.70 -2.72 11.53
C LYS A 136 -8.12 -1.73 10.43
N THR A 137 -7.18 -1.29 9.60
CA THR A 137 -7.49 -0.40 8.48
C THR A 137 -8.33 -1.13 7.45
N MET A 138 -7.96 -2.35 7.09
CA MET A 138 -8.68 -3.17 6.12
C MET A 138 -10.08 -3.54 6.62
N GLU A 139 -10.20 -3.97 7.87
CA GLU A 139 -11.50 -4.29 8.49
C GLU A 139 -12.43 -3.07 8.51
N LYS A 140 -11.93 -1.87 8.82
CA LYS A 140 -12.70 -0.61 8.72
C LYS A 140 -13.20 -0.31 7.31
N CYS A 141 -12.49 -0.78 6.29
CA CYS A 141 -12.87 -0.65 4.89
C CYS A 141 -13.75 -1.81 4.39
N GLY A 142 -14.19 -2.71 5.28
CA GLY A 142 -15.11 -3.81 4.96
C GLY A 142 -14.43 -5.10 4.51
N TYR A 143 -13.10 -5.20 4.62
CA TYR A 143 -12.40 -6.46 4.36
C TYR A 143 -12.62 -7.44 5.52
N VAL A 144 -12.80 -8.71 5.18
CA VAL A 144 -12.98 -9.79 6.15
C VAL A 144 -11.73 -10.65 6.19
N ASN A 145 -11.20 -10.86 7.39
CA ASN A 145 -10.01 -11.69 7.62
C ASN A 145 -10.36 -13.17 7.33
N GLN A 146 -9.62 -13.78 6.40
CA GLN A 146 -9.77 -15.18 5.99
C GLN A 146 -8.81 -16.12 6.74
N GLY A 147 -7.95 -15.57 7.58
CA GLY A 147 -6.95 -16.32 8.31
C GLY A 147 -5.61 -16.48 7.56
N ARG A 148 -4.81 -17.43 8.02
CA ARG A 148 -3.46 -17.68 7.49
C ARG A 148 -3.51 -18.32 6.09
N THR A 149 -2.68 -17.80 5.19
CA THR A 149 -2.54 -18.30 3.81
C THR A 149 -1.69 -19.58 3.70
N GLY A 150 -1.09 -20.04 4.79
CA GLY A 150 -0.06 -21.08 4.79
C GLY A 150 1.35 -20.59 4.39
N ARG A 151 1.50 -19.30 4.10
CA ARG A 151 2.80 -18.68 3.77
C ARG A 151 3.41 -18.02 5.00
N GLU A 152 4.73 -18.09 5.03
CA GLU A 152 5.53 -17.49 6.10
C GLU A 152 6.76 -16.82 5.49
N PHE A 153 7.09 -15.61 5.97
CA PHE A 153 8.32 -14.90 5.61
C PHE A 153 9.00 -14.38 6.88
N PHE A 154 10.26 -14.74 7.05
CA PHE A 154 11.07 -14.32 8.20
C PHE A 154 10.40 -14.61 9.55
N GLY A 155 9.77 -15.79 9.69
CA GLY A 155 9.07 -16.18 10.91
C GLY A 155 7.72 -15.51 11.15
N ASN A 156 7.21 -14.77 10.17
CA ASN A 156 5.89 -14.13 10.26
C ASN A 156 4.89 -14.81 9.32
N HIS A 157 3.78 -15.27 9.86
CA HIS A 157 2.67 -15.80 9.07
C HIS A 157 1.95 -14.70 8.31
N VAL A 158 1.58 -15.00 7.07
CA VAL A 158 0.79 -14.11 6.24
C VAL A 158 -0.68 -14.48 6.36
N ILE A 159 -1.52 -13.48 6.58
CA ILE A 159 -2.97 -13.58 6.52
C ILE A 159 -3.52 -12.93 5.27
N GLU A 160 -4.68 -13.40 4.84
CA GLU A 160 -5.46 -12.82 3.76
C GLU A 160 -6.67 -12.07 4.33
N LEU A 161 -6.94 -10.90 3.80
CA LEU A 161 -8.19 -10.16 4.01
C LEU A 161 -8.87 -9.99 2.65
N LYS A 162 -10.17 -10.27 2.59
CA LYS A 162 -10.97 -10.30 1.38
C LYS A 162 -12.09 -9.27 1.44
N TYR A 163 -12.29 -8.55 0.34
CA TYR A 163 -13.45 -7.69 0.10
C TYR A 163 -14.28 -8.27 -1.06
N VAL A 164 -15.59 -8.28 -0.92
CA VAL A 164 -16.55 -8.72 -1.95
C VAL A 164 -17.40 -7.51 -2.33
N PHE A 165 -17.47 -7.20 -3.63
CA PHE A 165 -18.24 -6.10 -4.20
C PHE A 165 -19.72 -6.42 -4.34
#